data_5cc442aec924aeca2e491b93d3a879d9
#
_entry.id   5cc442aec924aeca2e491b93d3a879d9
#
_cell.length_a   1.000
_cell.length_b   1.000
_cell.length_c   1.000
_cell.angle_alpha   90.00
_cell.angle_beta   90.00
_cell.angle_gamma   90.00
#
_symmetry.space_group_name_H-M   'P 1'
#
loop_
_entity.id
_entity.type
_entity.pdbx_description
1 polymer ?
#
loop_
_entity_poly.entity_id
_entity_poly.type
_entity_poly.pdbx_seq_one_letter_code
_entity_poly.pdbx_strand_id
1 'polypeptide(L)'
;MPPARSRTVHRGKSRIDPDCESVGCEINELFRILGKTYVLDILHISTREDPGPRRFVELQTRLSVSPNTLSDRLKELVKAGLLSRTAYNEIPPRVDYEATSKALDLKPVFETLADWAARYNLKPEPVSAKAVAVAST
;
A
#
# COMPACT_ATOMS: atom_id res chain seq x y z
N MET A 1 -30.57 13.27 -16.93
CA MET A 1 -30.35 13.03 -16.55
C MET A 1 -29.84 12.50 -15.88
N PRO A 2 -29.47 12.67 -16.01
CA PRO A 2 -28.92 12.09 -15.55
C PRO A 2 -28.51 11.91 -14.51
N PRO A 3 -28.47 12.00 -14.33
CA PRO A 3 -28.20 12.01 -13.32
C PRO A 3 -27.48 11.62 -12.59
N ALA A 4 -27.17 11.58 -12.80
CA ALA A 4 -26.58 11.16 -12.18
C ALA A 4 -25.96 11.30 -11.35
N ARG A 5 -25.95 11.68 -11.39
CA ARG A 5 -25.48 11.85 -10.75
C ARG A 5 -24.98 11.51 -9.84
N SER A 6 -24.87 11.51 -9.89
CA SER A 6 -24.47 11.23 -9.14
C SER A 6 -23.87 11.37 -8.33
N ARG A 7 -23.78 11.68 -8.46
CA ARG A 7 -23.33 11.96 -7.86
C ARG A 7 -22.91 11.92 -6.94
N THR A 8 -22.90 12.25 -6.98
CA THR A 8 -22.70 12.45 -6.17
C THR A 8 -22.19 11.92 -5.38
N VAL A 9 -21.99 11.55 -5.43
CA VAL A 9 -21.59 10.95 -4.75
C VAL A 9 -20.53 11.09 -4.18
N HIS A 10 -19.89 11.40 -4.43
CA HIS A 10 -18.78 11.50 -3.88
C HIS A 10 -18.60 12.50 -3.14
N ARG A 11 -19.13 12.90 -3.01
CA ARG A 11 -19.06 13.76 -2.30
C ARG A 11 -18.02 13.89 -1.54
N GLY A 12 -17.62 14.47 -1.25
CA GLY A 12 -16.76 14.74 -0.32
C GLY A 12 -15.61 14.06 -0.20
N LYS A 13 -15.47 13.02 -0.47
CA LYS A 13 -14.40 12.43 -0.19
C LYS A 13 -13.31 12.84 -0.96
N SER A 14 -13.38 13.02 -2.07
CA SER A 14 -12.22 13.24 -2.79
C SER A 14 -11.82 14.61 -2.79
N ARG A 15 -10.84 14.97 -2.16
CA ARG A 15 -10.43 16.24 -2.18
C ARG A 15 -9.54 16.44 -3.31
N ILE A 16 -9.22 15.48 -4.05
CA ILE A 16 -8.31 15.64 -5.11
C ILE A 16 -8.93 16.28 -6.32
N ASP A 17 -9.93 15.77 -6.82
CA ASP A 17 -10.45 16.27 -8.06
C ASP A 17 -11.92 16.15 -8.06
N PRO A 18 -12.59 17.21 -7.96
CA PRO A 18 -14.03 17.15 -7.91
C PRO A 18 -14.63 16.67 -9.20
N ASP A 19 -13.93 16.83 -10.27
CA ASP A 19 -14.46 16.37 -11.51
C ASP A 19 -14.09 14.96 -11.80
N CYS A 20 -13.74 14.24 -10.82
CA CYS A 20 -13.37 12.89 -10.99
C CYS A 20 -14.52 12.12 -11.58
N GLU A 21 -14.32 11.63 -12.75
CA GLU A 21 -15.32 10.85 -13.33
C GLU A 21 -14.78 9.66 -13.92
N SER A 22 -14.99 8.66 -13.99
CA SER A 22 -14.48 7.47 -14.62
C SER A 22 -13.09 7.19 -14.06
N VAL A 23 -12.13 7.18 -14.85
CA VAL A 23 -10.79 6.77 -14.46
C VAL A 23 -10.27 7.54 -13.27
N GLY A 24 -10.58 8.81 -13.23
CA GLY A 24 -10.07 9.62 -12.14
C GLY A 24 -10.55 9.16 -10.79
N CYS A 25 -11.78 8.74 -10.71
CA CYS A 25 -12.32 8.31 -9.43
C CYS A 25 -11.67 7.03 -8.98
N GLU A 26 -11.41 6.14 -9.88
CA GLU A 26 -10.79 4.89 -9.52
C GLU A 26 -9.37 5.11 -9.02
N ILE A 27 -8.66 6.02 -9.64
CA ILE A 27 -7.32 6.30 -9.22
C ILE A 27 -7.32 6.96 -7.85
N ASN A 28 -8.28 7.83 -7.59
CA ASN A 28 -8.34 8.49 -6.29
C ASN A 28 -8.56 7.49 -5.18
N GLU A 29 -9.41 6.51 -5.44
CA GLU A 29 -9.66 5.51 -4.44
C GLU A 29 -8.39 4.69 -4.19
N LEU A 30 -7.68 4.37 -5.25
CA LEU A 30 -6.44 3.63 -5.12
C LEU A 30 -5.43 4.44 -4.31
N PHE A 31 -5.31 5.73 -4.62
CA PHE A 31 -4.37 6.56 -3.89
C PHE A 31 -4.70 6.64 -2.42
N ARG A 32 -5.99 6.64 -2.08
CA ARG A 32 -6.37 6.66 -0.68
C ARG A 32 -5.87 5.44 0.05
N ILE A 33 -5.96 4.29 -0.61
CA ILE A 33 -5.50 3.05 -0.01
C ILE A 33 -3.98 3.03 0.04
N LEU A 34 -3.34 3.29 -1.08
CA LEU A 34 -1.89 3.21 -1.14
C LEU A 34 -1.19 4.28 -0.34
N GLY A 35 -1.89 5.34 -0.04
CA GLY A 35 -1.27 6.44 0.71
C GLY A 35 -1.16 6.20 2.19
N LYS A 36 -1.76 5.13 2.70
CA LYS A 36 -1.67 4.88 4.12
C LYS A 36 -0.33 4.28 4.45
N THR A 37 0.14 4.60 5.63
CA THR A 37 1.46 4.18 6.05
C THR A 37 1.60 2.66 5.96
N TYR A 38 2.70 2.21 5.42
CA TYR A 38 3.06 0.80 5.30
C TYR A 38 2.30 0.00 4.25
N VAL A 39 1.27 0.57 3.64
CA VAL A 39 0.51 -0.20 2.65
C VAL A 39 1.37 -0.54 1.45
N LEU A 40 2.10 0.44 0.94
CA LEU A 40 2.96 0.16 -0.21
C LEU A 40 4.06 -0.83 0.15
N ASP A 41 4.58 -0.74 1.36
CA ASP A 41 5.62 -1.67 1.79
C ASP A 41 5.08 -3.08 1.86
N ILE A 42 3.89 -3.24 2.41
CA ILE A 42 3.30 -4.56 2.52
C ILE A 42 3.03 -5.15 1.15
N LEU A 43 2.48 -4.34 0.26
CA LEU A 43 2.19 -4.82 -1.09
C LEU A 43 3.47 -5.15 -1.84
N HIS A 44 4.49 -4.35 -1.65
CA HIS A 44 5.74 -4.58 -2.33
C HIS A 44 6.36 -5.91 -1.89
N ILE A 45 6.36 -6.14 -0.60
CA ILE A 45 6.89 -7.39 -0.08
C ILE A 45 6.08 -8.57 -0.59
N SER A 46 4.76 -8.40 -0.63
CA SER A 46 3.90 -9.51 -0.99
C SER A 46 3.93 -9.84 -2.48
N THR A 47 4.23 -8.88 -3.31
CA THR A 47 4.13 -9.11 -4.75
C THR A 47 5.47 -9.25 -5.44
N ARG A 48 6.53 -8.70 -4.86
CA ARG A 48 7.77 -8.67 -5.55
C ARG A 48 8.76 -9.74 -5.21
N GLU A 49 9.04 -9.92 -3.96
CA GLU A 49 10.02 -10.82 -3.56
C GLU A 49 9.51 -12.18 -3.53
N ASP A 50 9.52 -13.09 -3.66
CA ASP A 50 9.07 -14.44 -3.43
C ASP A 50 7.60 -14.43 -3.12
N PRO A 51 6.77 -14.27 -4.08
CA PRO A 51 5.34 -14.23 -3.83
C PRO A 51 4.89 -15.50 -3.14
N GLY A 52 4.17 -15.34 -2.11
CA GLY A 52 3.70 -16.46 -1.33
C GLY A 52 3.15 -15.96 -0.03
N PRO A 53 2.64 -16.84 0.78
CA PRO A 53 2.03 -16.42 2.04
C PRO A 53 3.08 -15.83 2.97
N ARG A 54 2.69 -14.80 3.71
CA ARG A 54 3.53 -14.19 4.71
C ARG A 54 2.78 -14.20 6.03
N ARG A 55 3.46 -14.55 7.08
CA ARG A 55 2.85 -14.55 8.38
C ARG A 55 2.84 -13.16 8.97
N PHE A 56 1.88 -12.94 9.85
CA PHE A 56 1.76 -11.65 10.52
C PHE A 56 3.08 -11.26 11.19
N VAL A 57 3.66 -12.20 11.92
CA VAL A 57 4.89 -11.92 12.64
C VAL A 57 6.03 -11.56 11.69
N GLU A 58 6.06 -12.22 10.57
CA GLU A 58 7.09 -11.96 9.58
C GLU A 58 6.98 -10.53 9.05
N LEU A 59 5.76 -10.11 8.73
CA LEU A 59 5.55 -8.77 8.24
C LEU A 59 5.86 -7.75 9.32
N GLN A 60 5.45 -8.05 10.52
CA GLN A 60 5.70 -7.14 11.63
C GLN A 60 7.18 -6.92 11.83
N THR A 61 7.94 -7.99 11.80
CA THR A 61 9.38 -7.88 11.99
C THR A 61 10.05 -7.13 10.86
N ARG A 62 9.68 -7.44 9.64
CA ARG A 62 10.30 -6.78 8.50
C ARG A 62 10.01 -5.30 8.44
N LEU A 63 8.83 -4.91 8.87
CA LEU A 63 8.45 -3.50 8.80
C LEU A 63 8.69 -2.74 10.09
N SER A 64 8.98 -3.45 11.14
CA SER A 64 9.18 -2.83 12.45
C SER A 64 8.00 -1.96 12.82
N VAL A 65 6.82 -2.51 12.69
CA VAL A 65 5.60 -1.76 12.90
C VAL A 65 4.85 -2.35 14.08
N SER A 66 4.05 -1.56 14.73
CA SER A 66 3.28 -2.05 15.87
C SER A 66 2.21 -3.02 15.41
N PRO A 67 1.85 -3.98 16.23
CA PRO A 67 0.83 -4.96 15.83
C PRO A 67 -0.50 -4.33 15.47
N ASN A 68 -0.89 -3.29 16.18
CA ASN A 68 -2.16 -2.66 15.90
C ASN A 68 -2.17 -1.99 14.54
N THR A 69 -1.11 -1.29 14.22
CA THR A 69 -1.04 -0.62 12.92
C THR A 69 -1.02 -1.66 11.80
N LEU A 70 -0.22 -2.70 11.97
CA LEU A 70 -0.15 -3.74 10.95
C LEU A 70 -1.50 -4.41 10.78
N SER A 71 -2.16 -4.71 11.88
CA SER A 71 -3.46 -5.34 11.82
C SER A 71 -4.45 -4.50 11.04
N ASP A 72 -4.46 -3.20 11.29
CA ASP A 72 -5.36 -2.30 10.58
C ASP A 72 -5.05 -2.26 9.10
N ARG A 73 -3.79 -2.19 8.74
CA ARG A 73 -3.42 -2.12 7.34
C ARG A 73 -3.76 -3.41 6.61
N LEU A 74 -3.53 -4.55 7.27
CA LEU A 74 -3.84 -5.82 6.66
C LEU A 74 -5.35 -5.98 6.45
N LYS A 75 -6.14 -5.52 7.40
CA LYS A 75 -7.57 -5.60 7.27
C LYS A 75 -8.04 -4.77 6.08
N GLU A 76 -7.47 -3.60 5.92
CA GLU A 76 -7.85 -2.75 4.82
C GLU A 76 -7.47 -3.37 3.49
N LEU A 77 -6.32 -3.99 3.42
CA LEU A 77 -5.89 -4.61 2.19
C LEU A 77 -6.72 -5.83 1.84
N VAL A 78 -7.12 -6.59 2.84
CA VAL A 78 -7.98 -7.73 2.60
C VAL A 78 -9.33 -7.24 2.11
N LYS A 79 -9.83 -6.18 2.72
CA LYS A 79 -11.11 -5.63 2.35
C LYS A 79 -11.08 -5.10 0.92
N ALA A 80 -9.95 -4.57 0.51
CA ALA A 80 -9.82 -4.05 -0.84
C ALA A 80 -9.57 -5.15 -1.87
N GLY A 81 -9.40 -6.38 -1.42
CA GLY A 81 -9.18 -7.47 -2.34
C GLY A 81 -7.75 -7.61 -2.79
N LEU A 82 -6.82 -6.94 -2.12
CA LEU A 82 -5.42 -7.00 -2.52
C LEU A 82 -4.66 -8.09 -1.77
N LEU A 83 -5.15 -8.49 -0.62
CA LEU A 83 -4.56 -9.61 0.11
C LEU A 83 -5.64 -10.59 0.47
N SER A 84 -5.27 -11.85 0.57
CA SER A 84 -6.17 -12.86 1.10
C SER A 84 -5.62 -13.29 2.44
N ARG A 85 -6.51 -13.62 3.34
CA ARG A 85 -6.14 -14.02 4.68
C ARG A 85 -6.56 -15.45 4.91
N THR A 86 -5.65 -16.28 5.35
CA THR A 86 -5.96 -17.67 5.64
C THR A 86 -5.59 -17.94 7.07
N ALA A 87 -6.56 -18.35 7.85
CA ALA A 87 -6.32 -18.69 9.25
C ALA A 87 -6.24 -20.21 9.36
N TYR A 88 -5.23 -20.68 10.05
CA TYR A 88 -5.05 -22.12 10.24
C TYR A 88 -5.40 -22.50 11.63
N ASN A 89 -6.10 -23.60 11.75
CA ASN A 89 -6.54 -24.09 13.05
C ASN A 89 -5.42 -24.92 13.64
N GLU A 90 -4.39 -24.27 14.08
CA GLU A 90 -3.22 -24.91 14.64
C GLU A 90 -2.95 -24.40 16.03
N ILE A 91 -2.01 -24.99 16.69
CA ILE A 91 -1.57 -24.54 18.00
C ILE A 91 -0.07 -24.37 17.93
N PRO A 92 0.43 -23.14 17.99
CA PRO A 92 -0.35 -21.91 18.15
C PRO A 92 -1.04 -21.53 16.84
N PRO A 93 -2.05 -20.71 16.91
CA PRO A 93 -2.78 -20.31 15.71
C PRO A 93 -1.89 -19.56 14.73
N ARG A 94 -2.17 -19.74 13.47
CA ARG A 94 -1.37 -19.11 12.45
C ARG A 94 -2.27 -18.43 11.43
N VAL A 95 -1.88 -17.26 10.99
CA VAL A 95 -2.61 -16.55 9.97
C VAL A 95 -1.63 -16.11 8.91
N ASP A 96 -1.93 -16.46 7.68
CA ASP A 96 -1.09 -16.10 6.55
C ASP A 96 -1.79 -15.08 5.69
N TYR A 97 -1.01 -14.19 5.09
CA TYR A 97 -1.52 -13.20 4.16
C TYR A 97 -0.80 -13.36 2.86
N GLU A 98 -1.54 -13.35 1.78
CA GLU A 98 -0.96 -13.58 0.47
C GLU A 98 -1.53 -12.61 -0.55
N ALA A 99 -0.73 -12.16 -1.50
CA ALA A 99 -1.20 -11.25 -2.53
C ALA A 99 -2.18 -11.96 -3.43
N THR A 100 -3.29 -11.31 -3.73
CA THR A 100 -4.25 -11.87 -4.66
C THR A 100 -3.77 -11.60 -6.08
N SER A 101 -4.43 -12.19 -7.06
CA SER A 101 -4.06 -11.93 -8.45
C SER A 101 -4.24 -10.47 -8.76
N LYS A 102 -5.21 -9.83 -8.13
CA LYS A 102 -5.43 -8.42 -8.29
C LYS A 102 -4.22 -7.63 -7.84
N ALA A 103 -3.63 -8.00 -6.72
CA ALA A 103 -2.45 -7.32 -6.23
C ALA A 103 -1.24 -7.65 -7.09
N LEU A 104 -1.15 -8.88 -7.56
CA LEU A 104 -0.01 -9.24 -8.38
C LEU A 104 0.02 -8.46 -9.67
N ASP A 105 -1.12 -8.00 -10.14
CA ASP A 105 -1.17 -7.18 -11.33
C ASP A 105 -0.54 -5.80 -11.08
N LEU A 106 -0.28 -5.46 -9.84
CA LEU A 106 0.40 -4.21 -9.55
C LEU A 106 1.91 -4.33 -9.69
N LYS A 107 2.40 -5.54 -9.87
CA LYS A 107 3.84 -5.72 -9.99
C LYS A 107 4.45 -4.86 -11.10
N PRO A 108 3.89 -4.85 -12.31
CA PRO A 108 4.46 -3.99 -13.35
C PRO A 108 4.42 -2.51 -12.97
N VAL A 109 3.41 -2.11 -12.21
CA VAL A 109 3.31 -0.74 -11.79
C VAL A 109 4.45 -0.39 -10.85
N PHE A 110 4.73 -1.27 -9.90
CA PHE A 110 5.83 -1.05 -8.98
C PHE A 110 7.17 -1.02 -9.72
N GLU A 111 7.31 -1.87 -10.72
CA GLU A 111 8.54 -1.89 -11.50
C GLU A 111 8.73 -0.58 -12.24
N THR A 112 7.66 -0.05 -12.80
CA THR A 112 7.73 1.22 -13.50
C THR A 112 8.07 2.34 -12.53
N LEU A 113 7.49 2.31 -11.34
CA LEU A 113 7.79 3.31 -10.34
C LEU A 113 9.24 3.22 -9.90
N ALA A 114 9.74 2.00 -9.75
CA ALA A 114 11.12 1.81 -9.35
C ALA A 114 12.08 2.36 -10.41
N ASP A 115 11.76 2.14 -11.67
CA ASP A 115 12.59 2.65 -12.75
C ASP A 115 12.59 4.17 -12.74
N TRP A 116 11.44 4.76 -12.53
CA TRP A 116 11.33 6.20 -12.49
C TRP A 116 12.15 6.75 -11.32
N ALA A 117 12.01 6.12 -10.17
CA ALA A 117 12.72 6.57 -8.99
C ALA A 117 14.23 6.45 -9.16
N ALA A 118 14.66 5.39 -9.82
CA ALA A 118 16.08 5.20 -10.04
C ALA A 118 16.64 6.27 -10.96
N ARG A 119 15.85 6.64 -11.97
CA ARG A 119 16.28 7.67 -12.91
C ARG A 119 16.46 9.01 -12.23
N TYR A 120 15.66 9.32 -11.25
CA TYR A 120 15.70 10.61 -10.60
C TYR A 120 16.34 10.59 -9.22
N ASN A 121 16.94 9.44 -8.89
CA ASN A 121 17.73 9.35 -7.67
C ASN A 121 17.03 9.90 -6.45
N LEU A 122 15.92 9.31 -6.10
CA LEU A 122 15.18 9.77 -4.95
C LEU A 122 15.71 9.27 -3.61
N LYS A 123 16.78 8.49 -3.63
CA LYS A 123 17.30 8.00 -2.38
C LYS A 123 17.72 9.15 -1.51
N PRO A 124 17.45 9.05 -0.24
CA PRO A 124 17.86 10.12 0.65
C PRO A 124 19.37 10.17 0.70
N GLU A 125 19.88 11.36 0.77
CA GLU A 125 21.30 11.52 0.89
C GLU A 125 21.76 10.93 2.19
N PRO A 126 23.00 10.59 2.30
CA PRO A 126 23.53 10.09 3.56
C PRO A 126 23.31 11.15 4.59
N VAL A 127 22.21 11.09 5.17
CA VAL A 127 21.83 12.03 6.16
C VAL A 127 22.88 12.31 7.16
N SER A 128 23.49 11.32 7.58
CA SER A 128 24.46 11.49 8.60
C SER A 128 25.38 12.63 8.28
N ALA A 129 25.93 12.63 7.16
CA ALA A 129 26.88 13.62 6.84
C ALA A 129 26.25 14.96 6.59
N LYS A 130 25.34 15.02 5.67
CA LYS A 130 24.76 16.20 5.39
C LYS A 130 23.88 16.75 6.40
N ALA A 131 23.00 15.98 6.84
CA ALA A 131 22.06 16.46 7.81
C ALA A 131 22.74 17.02 9.01
N VAL A 132 23.72 16.37 9.42
CA VAL A 132 24.42 16.84 10.59
C VAL A 132 24.99 18.19 10.31
N ALA A 133 25.63 18.32 9.22
CA ALA A 133 26.22 19.57 8.89
C ALA A 133 25.16 20.64 8.80
N VAL A 134 24.15 20.37 8.11
CA VAL A 134 23.10 21.32 7.96
C VAL A 134 22.35 21.56 9.22
N ALA A 135 22.03 20.53 9.88
CA ALA A 135 21.29 20.70 11.10
C ALA A 135 22.06 21.49 12.10
N SER A 136 23.30 21.31 12.11
CA SER A 136 24.06 22.03 13.09
C SER A 136 24.09 23.48 12.75
N THR A 137 23.71 23.84 11.60
CA THR A 137 23.73 25.25 11.30
C THR A 137 22.44 25.91 11.65
#